data_a209954abf8557740b27ed9506ac6378
#
_entry.id   a209954abf8557740b27ed9506ac6378
#
_cell.length_a   1.000
_cell.length_b   1.000
_cell.length_c   1.000
_cell.angle_alpha   90.00
_cell.angle_beta   90.00
_cell.angle_gamma   90.00
#
_symmetry.space_group_name_H-M   'P 1'
#
loop_
_entity.id
_entity.type
_entity.pdbx_description
1 polymer ?
#
loop_
_entity_poly.entity_id
_entity_poly.type
_entity_poly.pdbx_seq_one_letter_code
_entity_poly.pdbx_strand_id
1 'polypeptide(L)'
;TFGSYRLGVHGPGSDIDTLCVAPKHVQREDFFTIMESLLREREEVSELAAVPEAFVPLIKTKFMGISIDFLFARLAVPRIDDSLDLKDDNLLKNLDEREVRSLGGSRVTDEILHLVPNVHVFRLALRCIKLWASRRAIYANVMGFLGGVAWAMLVARICQLYPNESAGPIVSRFFIIMLQWKWPQPVLLKNIEDGPLPIRVWNPRLYPTDRLHRMPIITPAYPSMCATHNVTQSTQMVMMQEFERGVEVVDRIFLGKAQWDELWEKHDFFHKYKYYLQVIASSGSADLQLKWEGTVESRIRQLVMKLELVPTLLCAHPFIKGFNQESVCHTDEDCLLYTSPSPRD
;
A
#
# COMPACT_ATOMS: atom_id res chain seq x y z
N THR A 1 13.55 4.24 10.53
CA THR A 1 12.92 4.20 9.20
C THR A 1 12.35 2.82 8.92
N PHE A 2 11.36 2.71 8.04
CA PHE A 2 10.77 1.45 7.59
C PHE A 2 10.30 1.57 6.11
N GLY A 3 9.40 0.68 5.65
CA GLY A 3 8.84 0.75 4.32
C GLY A 3 9.85 0.59 3.18
N SER A 4 9.62 1.27 2.06
CA SER A 4 10.44 1.10 0.84
C SER A 4 11.88 1.55 1.02
N TYR A 5 12.13 2.56 1.86
CA TYR A 5 13.47 3.05 2.16
C TYR A 5 14.28 2.00 2.92
N ARG A 6 13.75 1.45 4.02
CA ARG A 6 14.40 0.40 4.82
C ARG A 6 14.59 -0.90 4.04
N LEU A 7 13.61 -1.27 3.23
CA LEU A 7 13.73 -2.42 2.31
C LEU A 7 14.82 -2.20 1.25
N GLY A 8 15.24 -0.96 0.99
CA GLY A 8 16.24 -0.62 -0.02
C GLY A 8 15.70 -0.70 -1.46
N VAL A 9 14.39 -0.45 -1.64
CA VAL A 9 13.68 -0.52 -2.93
C VAL A 9 12.92 0.77 -3.25
N HIS A 10 13.28 1.88 -2.60
CA HIS A 10 12.77 3.21 -2.91
C HIS A 10 13.25 3.67 -4.29
N GLY A 11 12.42 4.43 -4.97
CA GLY A 11 12.73 5.08 -6.25
C GLY A 11 12.84 6.60 -6.08
N PRO A 12 13.19 7.32 -7.17
CA PRO A 12 13.14 8.78 -7.18
C PRO A 12 11.73 9.28 -6.80
N GLY A 13 11.68 10.23 -5.85
CA GLY A 13 10.40 10.78 -5.36
C GLY A 13 9.62 9.91 -4.38
N SER A 14 10.18 8.77 -3.94
CA SER A 14 9.59 8.01 -2.83
C SER A 14 9.77 8.74 -1.51
N ASP A 15 8.77 8.65 -0.66
CA ASP A 15 8.80 9.09 0.72
C ASP A 15 9.70 8.22 1.61
N ILE A 16 10.17 8.79 2.71
CA ILE A 16 10.89 8.09 3.76
C ILE A 16 9.94 7.90 4.93
N ASP A 17 9.46 6.68 5.10
CA ASP A 17 8.66 6.31 6.26
C ASP A 17 9.52 6.31 7.53
N THR A 18 9.17 7.12 8.53
CA THR A 18 9.90 7.26 9.79
C THR A 18 8.98 7.08 10.98
N LEU A 19 9.33 6.17 11.87
CA LEU A 19 8.60 5.95 13.11
C LEU A 19 9.27 6.70 14.25
N CYS A 20 8.55 7.61 14.89
CA CYS A 20 8.93 8.29 16.13
C CYS A 20 8.41 7.46 17.31
N VAL A 21 9.34 6.90 18.08
CA VAL A 21 9.01 6.10 19.26
C VAL A 21 9.19 6.95 20.50
N ALA A 22 8.16 7.01 21.34
CA ALA A 22 8.14 7.85 22.53
C ALA A 22 7.83 7.07 23.80
N PRO A 23 8.31 7.50 24.99
CA PRO A 23 7.99 6.91 26.26
C PRO A 23 6.56 7.27 26.72
N LYS A 24 6.06 6.58 27.75
CA LYS A 24 4.66 6.65 28.22
C LYS A 24 4.14 8.04 28.57
N HIS A 25 5.00 8.99 28.92
CA HIS A 25 4.62 10.35 29.32
C HIS A 25 4.39 11.30 28.12
N VAL A 26 4.83 10.95 26.91
CA VAL A 26 4.57 11.72 25.70
C VAL A 26 3.25 11.22 25.09
N GLN A 27 2.29 12.12 24.91
CA GLN A 27 0.98 11.78 24.37
C GLN A 27 0.96 11.93 22.85
N ARG A 28 -0.02 11.29 22.21
CA ARG A 28 -0.22 11.42 20.75
C ARG A 28 -0.58 12.86 20.37
N GLU A 29 -1.31 13.54 21.21
CA GLU A 29 -1.66 14.95 21.05
C GLU A 29 -0.42 15.82 20.98
N ASP A 30 0.62 15.53 21.76
CA ASP A 30 1.91 16.25 21.70
C ASP A 30 2.58 16.11 20.33
N PHE A 31 2.45 14.94 19.71
CA PHE A 31 2.98 14.71 18.36
C PHE A 31 2.25 15.56 17.31
N PHE A 32 0.92 15.68 17.37
CA PHE A 32 0.14 16.44 16.42
C PHE A 32 0.00 17.95 16.77
N THR A 33 0.54 18.39 17.88
CA THR A 33 0.55 19.81 18.28
C THR A 33 1.97 20.36 18.39
N ILE A 34 2.77 19.83 19.31
CA ILE A 34 4.12 20.34 19.59
C ILE A 34 5.07 20.00 18.44
N MET A 35 5.14 18.73 18.02
CA MET A 35 6.05 18.34 16.94
C MET A 35 5.63 18.97 15.61
N GLU A 36 4.33 19.07 15.32
CA GLU A 36 3.85 19.76 14.13
C GLU A 36 4.28 21.24 14.15
N SER A 37 4.13 21.96 15.29
CA SER A 37 4.58 23.34 15.43
C SER A 37 6.09 23.49 15.21
N LEU A 38 6.88 22.63 15.85
CA LEU A 38 8.34 22.63 15.69
C LEU A 38 8.78 22.38 14.24
N LEU A 39 8.07 21.51 13.51
CA LEU A 39 8.34 21.28 12.09
C LEU A 39 7.96 22.49 11.23
N ARG A 40 6.87 23.18 11.54
CA ARG A 40 6.43 24.41 10.82
C ARG A 40 7.40 25.58 10.99
N GLU A 41 8.11 25.66 12.11
CA GLU A 41 9.11 26.68 12.37
C GLU A 41 10.42 26.47 11.61
N ARG A 42 10.61 25.29 10.98
CA ARG A 42 11.83 24.97 10.23
C ARG A 42 11.75 25.50 8.81
N GLU A 43 12.74 26.30 8.42
CA GLU A 43 12.86 26.83 7.05
C GLU A 43 13.05 25.71 6.00
N GLU A 44 13.62 24.57 6.41
CA GLU A 44 13.85 23.41 5.56
C GLU A 44 12.57 22.64 5.22
N VAL A 45 11.46 22.90 5.93
CA VAL A 45 10.16 22.25 5.71
C VAL A 45 9.32 23.09 4.77
N SER A 46 9.13 22.63 3.53
CA SER A 46 8.36 23.36 2.52
C SER A 46 6.87 23.00 2.47
N GLU A 47 6.52 21.77 2.86
CA GLU A 47 5.16 21.25 2.88
C GLU A 47 4.95 20.48 4.18
N LEU A 48 3.81 20.67 4.84
CA LEU A 48 3.46 19.93 6.05
C LEU A 48 1.95 19.72 6.12
N ALA A 49 1.53 18.45 6.28
CA ALA A 49 0.15 18.06 6.45
C ALA A 49 0.01 16.99 7.55
N ALA A 50 -0.66 17.34 8.63
CA ALA A 50 -1.03 16.39 9.68
C ALA A 50 -2.30 15.62 9.30
N VAL A 51 -2.30 14.29 9.45
CA VAL A 51 -3.45 13.42 9.19
C VAL A 51 -3.74 12.55 10.41
N PRO A 52 -4.27 13.13 11.50
CA PRO A 52 -4.46 12.45 12.80
C PRO A 52 -5.54 11.36 12.75
N GLU A 53 -6.52 11.47 11.84
CA GLU A 53 -7.65 10.55 11.71
C GLU A 53 -7.41 9.44 10.68
N ALA A 54 -6.20 9.32 10.12
CA ALA A 54 -5.86 8.21 9.24
C ALA A 54 -5.90 6.88 9.99
N PHE A 55 -6.04 5.78 9.25
CA PHE A 55 -5.96 4.41 9.81
C PHE A 55 -4.64 4.18 10.56
N VAL A 56 -3.54 4.72 10.03
CA VAL A 56 -2.28 4.92 10.74
C VAL A 56 -2.01 6.42 10.73
N PRO A 57 -2.16 7.13 11.87
CA PRO A 57 -1.97 8.57 11.95
C PRO A 57 -0.53 8.99 11.67
N LEU A 58 -0.34 10.06 10.89
CA LEU A 58 0.98 10.51 10.47
C LEU A 58 1.03 12.03 10.19
N ILE A 59 2.24 12.57 10.17
CA ILE A 59 2.55 13.90 9.67
C ILE A 59 3.37 13.74 8.38
N LYS A 60 2.82 14.22 7.27
CA LYS A 60 3.53 14.30 5.98
C LYS A 60 4.32 15.58 5.90
N THR A 61 5.58 15.49 5.50
CA THR A 61 6.45 16.65 5.33
C THR A 61 7.26 16.54 4.05
N LYS A 62 7.71 17.71 3.58
CA LYS A 62 8.77 17.79 2.57
C LYS A 62 9.93 18.57 3.15
N PHE A 63 10.99 17.89 3.54
CA PHE A 63 12.18 18.41 4.18
C PHE A 63 13.30 18.54 3.14
N MET A 64 13.72 19.77 2.84
CA MET A 64 14.72 20.05 1.79
C MET A 64 14.40 19.33 0.45
N GLY A 65 13.12 19.30 0.07
CA GLY A 65 12.65 18.65 -1.15
C GLY A 65 12.48 17.13 -1.06
N ILE A 66 12.80 16.50 0.08
CA ILE A 66 12.61 15.07 0.34
C ILE A 66 11.32 14.86 1.12
N SER A 67 10.42 14.01 0.59
CA SER A 67 9.20 13.64 1.29
C SER A 67 9.50 12.70 2.46
N ILE A 68 9.05 13.06 3.67
CA ILE A 68 9.20 12.25 4.87
C ILE A 68 7.84 12.14 5.56
N ASP A 69 7.41 10.91 5.80
CA ASP A 69 6.21 10.59 6.55
C ASP A 69 6.59 10.20 7.98
N PHE A 70 6.21 11.02 8.96
CA PHE A 70 6.44 10.74 10.38
C PHE A 70 5.23 10.05 10.98
N LEU A 71 5.43 8.85 11.52
CA LEU A 71 4.47 8.11 12.31
C LEU A 71 4.84 8.16 13.78
N PHE A 72 3.87 7.96 14.64
CA PHE A 72 4.08 7.99 16.09
C PHE A 72 3.64 6.68 16.74
N ALA A 73 4.45 6.22 17.69
CA ALA A 73 4.09 5.14 18.60
C ALA A 73 4.60 5.44 20.02
N ARG A 74 3.69 5.44 20.98
CA ARG A 74 4.01 5.53 22.40
C ARG A 74 4.17 4.14 22.97
N LEU A 75 5.28 3.89 23.67
CA LEU A 75 5.51 2.65 24.41
C LEU A 75 5.17 2.82 25.90
N ALA A 76 4.70 1.76 26.55
CA ALA A 76 4.36 1.74 27.98
C ALA A 76 5.62 1.68 28.88
N VAL A 77 6.73 2.27 28.45
CA VAL A 77 8.01 2.31 29.18
C VAL A 77 8.32 3.73 29.67
N PRO A 78 9.06 3.91 30.76
CA PRO A 78 9.37 5.23 31.29
C PRO A 78 10.42 5.98 30.47
N ARG A 79 11.28 5.28 29.75
CA ARG A 79 12.36 5.82 28.92
C ARG A 79 12.57 4.93 27.71
N ILE A 80 12.91 5.54 26.57
CA ILE A 80 13.39 4.84 25.38
C ILE A 80 14.91 4.79 25.44
N ASP A 81 15.45 3.60 25.36
CA ASP A 81 16.88 3.37 25.24
C ASP A 81 17.25 3.14 23.78
N ASP A 82 18.42 3.61 23.34
CA ASP A 82 18.88 3.46 21.95
C ASP A 82 19.08 1.98 21.55
N SER A 83 19.27 1.10 22.53
CA SER A 83 19.37 -0.35 22.33
C SER A 83 18.02 -1.08 22.26
N LEU A 84 16.90 -0.36 22.37
CA LEU A 84 15.56 -0.96 22.39
C LEU A 84 15.27 -1.67 21.07
N ASP A 85 15.06 -3.00 21.13
CA ASP A 85 14.67 -3.79 19.96
C ASP A 85 13.15 -3.79 19.79
N LEU A 86 12.66 -3.10 18.76
CA LEU A 86 11.23 -3.04 18.43
C LEU A 86 10.62 -4.38 18.01
N LYS A 87 11.43 -5.44 17.83
CA LYS A 87 10.93 -6.79 17.52
C LYS A 87 10.38 -7.51 18.75
N ASP A 88 10.70 -7.06 19.98
CA ASP A 88 10.18 -7.67 21.20
C ASP A 88 8.66 -7.49 21.26
N ASP A 89 7.93 -8.62 21.28
CA ASP A 89 6.47 -8.65 21.34
C ASP A 89 5.92 -8.09 22.68
N ASN A 90 6.72 -8.14 23.73
CA ASN A 90 6.32 -7.59 25.04
C ASN A 90 6.15 -6.07 25.01
N LEU A 91 6.79 -5.37 24.06
CA LEU A 91 6.61 -3.93 23.87
C LEU A 91 5.18 -3.55 23.46
N LEU A 92 4.43 -4.49 22.90
CA LEU A 92 3.02 -4.29 22.51
C LEU A 92 2.06 -4.34 23.69
N LYS A 93 2.55 -4.71 24.89
CA LYS A 93 1.73 -4.80 26.09
C LYS A 93 1.20 -3.43 26.51
N ASN A 94 -0.11 -3.35 26.78
CA ASN A 94 -0.82 -2.13 27.18
C ASN A 94 -0.78 -0.99 26.15
N LEU A 95 -0.55 -1.31 24.88
CA LEU A 95 -0.69 -0.37 23.76
C LEU A 95 -2.11 -0.40 23.21
N ASP A 96 -2.57 0.72 22.68
CA ASP A 96 -3.80 0.77 21.91
C ASP A 96 -3.60 0.18 20.49
N GLU A 97 -4.70 -0.06 19.81
CA GLU A 97 -4.66 -0.64 18.45
C GLU A 97 -3.97 0.26 17.42
N ARG A 98 -4.01 1.60 17.59
CA ARG A 98 -3.34 2.55 16.70
C ARG A 98 -1.82 2.50 16.90
N GLU A 99 -1.36 2.39 18.14
CA GLU A 99 0.06 2.25 18.47
C GLU A 99 0.63 0.94 17.96
N VAL A 100 -0.09 -0.17 18.13
CA VAL A 100 0.29 -1.48 17.57
C VAL A 100 0.41 -1.41 16.05
N ARG A 101 -0.52 -0.73 15.36
CA ARG A 101 -0.45 -0.53 13.90
C ARG A 101 0.74 0.32 13.46
N SER A 102 1.03 1.41 14.19
CA SER A 102 2.18 2.28 13.90
C SER A 102 3.51 1.52 14.01
N LEU A 103 3.67 0.69 15.05
CA LEU A 103 4.84 -0.18 15.23
C LEU A 103 4.93 -1.26 14.14
N GLY A 104 3.79 -1.72 13.65
CA GLY A 104 3.69 -2.80 12.68
C GLY A 104 4.50 -2.55 11.41
N GLY A 105 4.56 -1.30 10.92
CA GLY A 105 5.32 -0.94 9.72
C GLY A 105 6.81 -1.29 9.85
N SER A 106 7.45 -0.90 10.95
CA SER A 106 8.86 -1.20 11.22
C SER A 106 9.08 -2.69 11.46
N ARG A 107 8.26 -3.32 12.31
CA ARG A 107 8.37 -4.75 12.67
C ARG A 107 8.22 -5.66 11.46
N VAL A 108 7.22 -5.41 10.61
CA VAL A 108 7.00 -6.16 9.38
C VAL A 108 8.14 -6.00 8.39
N THR A 109 8.66 -4.77 8.22
CA THR A 109 9.78 -4.49 7.32
C THR A 109 11.03 -5.27 7.72
N ASP A 110 11.39 -5.25 9.00
CA ASP A 110 12.56 -5.93 9.53
C ASP A 110 12.39 -7.46 9.46
N GLU A 111 11.17 -7.96 9.71
CA GLU A 111 10.90 -9.38 9.63
C GLU A 111 10.95 -9.91 8.19
N ILE A 112 10.49 -9.14 7.20
CA ILE A 112 10.64 -9.49 5.78
C ILE A 112 12.13 -9.61 5.44
N LEU A 113 12.97 -8.64 5.82
CA LEU A 113 14.41 -8.68 5.55
C LEU A 113 15.11 -9.86 6.24
N HIS A 114 14.64 -10.25 7.42
CA HIS A 114 15.17 -11.42 8.14
C HIS A 114 14.80 -12.74 7.48
N LEU A 115 13.59 -12.84 6.91
CA LEU A 115 13.04 -14.07 6.37
C LEU A 115 13.43 -14.35 4.91
N VAL A 116 14.02 -13.38 4.19
CA VAL A 116 14.48 -13.61 2.81
C VAL A 116 15.89 -14.22 2.80
N PRO A 117 16.14 -15.28 2.01
CA PRO A 117 17.45 -15.94 1.97
C PRO A 117 18.57 -15.06 1.43
N ASN A 118 18.25 -14.19 0.47
CA ASN A 118 19.21 -13.28 -0.16
C ASN A 118 18.57 -11.90 -0.39
N VAL A 119 18.97 -10.95 0.46
CA VAL A 119 18.43 -9.58 0.43
C VAL A 119 18.73 -8.87 -0.88
N HIS A 120 19.89 -9.11 -1.51
CA HIS A 120 20.23 -8.47 -2.79
C HIS A 120 19.33 -8.94 -3.93
N VAL A 121 19.14 -10.24 -4.06
CA VAL A 121 18.22 -10.85 -5.06
C VAL A 121 16.79 -10.38 -4.81
N PHE A 122 16.34 -10.40 -3.57
CA PHE A 122 15.02 -9.91 -3.17
C PHE A 122 14.81 -8.45 -3.60
N ARG A 123 15.76 -7.55 -3.31
CA ARG A 123 15.68 -6.13 -3.69
C ARG A 123 15.57 -5.92 -5.20
N LEU A 124 16.38 -6.64 -5.99
CA LEU A 124 16.32 -6.55 -7.45
C LEU A 124 14.98 -7.05 -7.99
N ALA A 125 14.52 -8.21 -7.56
CA ALA A 125 13.25 -8.77 -7.98
C ALA A 125 12.08 -7.87 -7.55
N LEU A 126 12.10 -7.33 -6.33
CA LEU A 126 11.03 -6.46 -5.84
C LEU A 126 10.98 -5.13 -6.60
N ARG A 127 12.11 -4.52 -6.95
CA ARG A 127 12.14 -3.32 -7.81
C ARG A 127 11.49 -3.59 -9.16
N CYS A 128 11.78 -4.74 -9.78
CA CYS A 128 11.18 -5.16 -11.02
C CYS A 128 9.65 -5.31 -10.90
N ILE A 129 9.17 -6.02 -9.88
CA ILE A 129 7.74 -6.24 -9.65
C ILE A 129 7.02 -4.92 -9.27
N LYS A 130 7.63 -4.04 -8.48
CA LYS A 130 7.06 -2.71 -8.18
C LYS A 130 6.91 -1.87 -9.44
N LEU A 131 7.93 -1.84 -10.30
CA LEU A 131 7.88 -1.13 -11.57
C LEU A 131 6.76 -1.68 -12.46
N TRP A 132 6.69 -3.00 -12.61
CA TRP A 132 5.63 -3.67 -13.36
C TRP A 132 4.24 -3.30 -12.80
N ALA A 133 4.01 -3.48 -11.51
CA ALA A 133 2.71 -3.20 -10.89
C ALA A 133 2.30 -1.72 -11.05
N SER A 134 3.24 -0.79 -10.95
CA SER A 134 2.99 0.64 -11.16
C SER A 134 2.67 0.96 -12.63
N ARG A 135 3.40 0.37 -13.58
CA ARG A 135 3.18 0.56 -15.03
C ARG A 135 1.86 -0.09 -15.48
N ARG A 136 1.49 -1.20 -14.87
CA ARG A 136 0.23 -1.92 -15.14
C ARG A 136 -0.97 -1.38 -14.37
N ALA A 137 -0.80 -0.28 -13.62
CA ALA A 137 -1.86 0.39 -12.85
C ALA A 137 -2.57 -0.52 -11.83
N ILE A 138 -1.81 -1.40 -11.16
CA ILE A 138 -2.28 -2.31 -10.09
C ILE A 138 -1.52 -2.13 -8.76
N TYR A 139 -0.91 -0.96 -8.56
CA TYR A 139 -0.18 -0.62 -7.34
C TYR A 139 -0.94 0.49 -6.58
N ALA A 140 -2.02 0.14 -5.87
CA ALA A 140 -2.84 1.08 -5.10
C ALA A 140 -3.73 0.33 -4.09
N ASN A 141 -3.28 0.24 -2.83
CA ASN A 141 -4.04 -0.47 -1.79
C ASN A 141 -5.42 0.16 -1.53
N VAL A 142 -5.53 1.47 -1.57
CA VAL A 142 -6.80 2.20 -1.34
C VAL A 142 -7.85 1.85 -2.39
N MET A 143 -7.43 1.58 -3.62
CA MET A 143 -8.30 1.21 -4.74
C MET A 143 -8.65 -0.29 -4.79
N GLY A 144 -8.15 -1.10 -3.85
CA GLY A 144 -8.40 -2.54 -3.80
C GLY A 144 -7.35 -3.39 -4.53
N PHE A 145 -6.27 -2.79 -5.02
CA PHE A 145 -5.08 -3.52 -5.49
C PHE A 145 -4.10 -3.79 -4.35
N LEU A 146 -2.90 -4.24 -4.67
CA LEU A 146 -1.88 -4.49 -3.65
C LEU A 146 -1.06 -3.23 -3.36
N GLY A 147 -0.74 -3.02 -2.09
CA GLY A 147 0.22 -2.01 -1.64
C GLY A 147 1.66 -2.54 -1.61
N GLY A 148 2.61 -1.65 -1.31
CA GLY A 148 4.05 -1.96 -1.34
C GLY A 148 4.46 -3.14 -0.46
N VAL A 149 3.91 -3.23 0.75
CA VAL A 149 4.21 -4.33 1.68
C VAL A 149 3.68 -5.68 1.17
N ALA A 150 2.53 -5.70 0.52
CA ALA A 150 1.97 -6.93 -0.05
C ALA A 150 2.84 -7.43 -1.22
N TRP A 151 3.24 -6.55 -2.13
CA TRP A 151 4.18 -6.92 -3.20
C TRP A 151 5.51 -7.42 -2.64
N ALA A 152 6.04 -6.79 -1.58
CA ALA A 152 7.25 -7.25 -0.91
C ALA A 152 7.10 -8.65 -0.33
N MET A 153 5.99 -8.95 0.34
CA MET A 153 5.74 -10.28 0.90
C MET A 153 5.57 -11.36 -0.18
N LEU A 154 4.90 -11.04 -1.29
CA LEU A 154 4.78 -11.98 -2.41
C LEU A 154 6.16 -12.32 -3.00
N VAL A 155 6.99 -11.32 -3.28
CA VAL A 155 8.35 -11.55 -3.80
C VAL A 155 9.22 -12.28 -2.78
N ALA A 156 9.14 -11.93 -1.48
CA ALA A 156 9.84 -12.63 -0.41
C ALA A 156 9.48 -14.12 -0.36
N ARG A 157 8.18 -14.44 -0.54
CA ARG A 157 7.72 -15.84 -0.61
C ARG A 157 8.36 -16.61 -1.76
N ILE A 158 8.47 -15.99 -2.94
CA ILE A 158 9.14 -16.64 -4.07
C ILE A 158 10.63 -16.84 -3.79
N CYS A 159 11.31 -15.85 -3.18
CA CYS A 159 12.70 -16.01 -2.75
C CYS A 159 12.89 -17.17 -1.77
N GLN A 160 11.95 -17.40 -0.82
CA GLN A 160 11.98 -18.53 0.09
C GLN A 160 11.81 -19.87 -0.63
N LEU A 161 10.94 -19.93 -1.66
CA LEU A 161 10.72 -21.15 -2.45
C LEU A 161 11.91 -21.49 -3.35
N TYR A 162 12.67 -20.47 -3.78
CA TYR A 162 13.82 -20.59 -4.68
C TYR A 162 15.05 -19.85 -4.13
N PRO A 163 15.64 -20.33 -3.02
CA PRO A 163 16.63 -19.57 -2.25
C PRO A 163 17.96 -19.34 -2.98
N ASN A 164 18.27 -20.16 -3.98
CA ASN A 164 19.53 -20.14 -4.73
C ASN A 164 19.42 -19.47 -6.11
N GLU A 165 18.22 -18.98 -6.48
CA GLU A 165 17.99 -18.39 -7.79
C GLU A 165 18.44 -16.91 -7.82
N SER A 166 18.82 -16.43 -9.00
CA SER A 166 19.05 -15.02 -9.27
C SER A 166 17.74 -14.25 -9.53
N ALA A 167 17.80 -12.92 -9.64
CA ALA A 167 16.61 -12.08 -9.69
C ALA A 167 15.72 -12.34 -10.93
N GLY A 168 16.29 -12.62 -12.10
CA GLY A 168 15.52 -12.89 -13.32
C GLY A 168 14.59 -14.13 -13.18
N PRO A 169 15.12 -15.29 -12.83
CA PRO A 169 14.32 -16.47 -12.53
C PRO A 169 13.30 -16.23 -11.39
N ILE A 170 13.62 -15.48 -10.35
CA ILE A 170 12.65 -15.12 -9.29
C ILE A 170 11.47 -14.35 -9.88
N VAL A 171 11.71 -13.39 -10.77
CA VAL A 171 10.63 -12.62 -11.44
C VAL A 171 9.76 -13.54 -12.30
N SER A 172 10.36 -14.47 -13.06
CA SER A 172 9.60 -15.45 -13.84
C SER A 172 8.74 -16.35 -12.94
N ARG A 173 9.35 -16.93 -11.90
CA ARG A 173 8.65 -17.79 -10.94
C ARG A 173 7.53 -17.05 -10.21
N PHE A 174 7.71 -15.76 -9.94
CA PHE A 174 6.68 -14.91 -9.34
C PHE A 174 5.38 -14.95 -10.16
N PHE A 175 5.43 -14.69 -11.46
CA PHE A 175 4.23 -14.69 -12.30
C PHE A 175 3.58 -16.06 -12.37
N ILE A 176 4.37 -17.10 -12.61
CA ILE A 176 3.87 -18.47 -12.73
C ILE A 176 3.17 -18.92 -11.44
N ILE A 177 3.81 -18.69 -10.29
CA ILE A 177 3.28 -19.16 -9.00
C ILE A 177 2.07 -18.33 -8.59
N MET A 178 2.09 -17.00 -8.78
CA MET A 178 0.95 -16.15 -8.40
C MET A 178 -0.27 -16.41 -9.28
N LEU A 179 -0.08 -16.72 -10.56
CA LEU A 179 -1.16 -17.15 -11.46
C LEU A 179 -1.78 -18.47 -11.01
N GLN A 180 -0.95 -19.44 -10.59
CA GLN A 180 -1.39 -20.76 -10.14
C GLN A 180 -1.80 -20.84 -8.67
N TRP A 181 -1.62 -19.74 -7.90
CA TRP A 181 -1.93 -19.72 -6.49
C TRP A 181 -3.42 -19.96 -6.24
N LYS A 182 -3.74 -20.90 -5.38
CA LYS A 182 -5.14 -21.27 -5.09
C LYS A 182 -5.76 -20.29 -4.10
N TRP A 183 -6.06 -19.09 -4.54
CA TRP A 183 -6.77 -18.11 -3.72
C TRP A 183 -8.15 -18.64 -3.27
N PRO A 184 -8.60 -18.41 -2.02
CA PRO A 184 -8.00 -17.52 -0.99
C PRO A 184 -7.01 -18.22 -0.03
N GLN A 185 -6.27 -19.23 -0.45
CA GLN A 185 -5.20 -19.77 0.38
C GLN A 185 -4.22 -18.65 0.77
N PRO A 186 -3.92 -18.45 2.08
CA PRO A 186 -3.07 -17.35 2.51
C PRO A 186 -1.62 -17.52 2.05
N VAL A 187 -0.99 -16.39 1.69
CA VAL A 187 0.46 -16.33 1.51
C VAL A 187 1.08 -15.98 2.86
N LEU A 188 1.96 -16.84 3.34
CA LEU A 188 2.66 -16.74 4.62
C LEU A 188 4.17 -16.80 4.40
N LEU A 189 4.93 -15.93 5.05
CA LEU A 189 6.39 -16.00 5.10
C LEU A 189 6.89 -16.87 6.25
N LYS A 190 6.13 -16.96 7.33
CA LYS A 190 6.28 -17.89 8.46
C LYS A 190 4.90 -18.29 9.00
N ASN A 191 4.85 -19.28 9.85
CA ASN A 191 3.59 -19.66 10.50
C ASN A 191 3.04 -18.53 11.35
N ILE A 192 1.70 -18.43 11.41
CA ILE A 192 1.03 -17.48 12.29
C ILE A 192 1.18 -17.98 13.73
N GLU A 193 1.64 -17.09 14.59
CA GLU A 193 1.80 -17.32 16.02
C GLU A 193 0.72 -16.56 16.77
N ASP A 194 0.10 -17.19 17.77
CA ASP A 194 -0.91 -16.52 18.62
C ASP A 194 -0.28 -15.45 19.52
N GLY A 195 1.05 -15.52 19.73
CA GLY A 195 1.83 -14.56 20.50
C GLY A 195 1.56 -14.57 21.99
N PRO A 196 2.31 -13.76 22.76
CA PRO A 196 2.22 -13.76 24.24
C PRO A 196 1.09 -12.88 24.77
N LEU A 197 0.43 -12.08 23.95
CA LEU A 197 -0.55 -11.07 24.37
C LEU A 197 -1.94 -11.36 23.78
N PRO A 198 -3.03 -10.91 24.43
CA PRO A 198 -4.38 -11.11 23.93
C PRO A 198 -4.73 -10.12 22.79
N ILE A 199 -3.86 -10.02 21.81
CA ILE A 199 -4.05 -9.17 20.63
C ILE A 199 -4.56 -10.06 19.47
N ARG A 200 -5.58 -9.57 18.76
CA ARG A 200 -6.17 -10.29 17.65
C ARG A 200 -5.12 -10.53 16.54
N VAL A 201 -4.98 -11.78 16.12
CA VAL A 201 -4.26 -12.20 14.92
C VAL A 201 -5.24 -12.63 13.83
N TRP A 202 -4.83 -12.58 12.57
CA TRP A 202 -5.64 -13.06 11.46
C TRP A 202 -5.95 -14.55 11.61
N ASN A 203 -7.25 -14.86 11.64
CA ASN A 203 -7.73 -16.23 11.79
C ASN A 203 -9.11 -16.42 11.15
N PRO A 204 -9.22 -16.99 9.93
CA PRO A 204 -10.49 -17.16 9.25
C PRO A 204 -11.40 -18.21 9.89
N ARG A 205 -10.89 -19.04 10.82
CA ARG A 205 -11.73 -19.99 11.57
C ARG A 205 -12.50 -19.28 12.69
N LEU A 206 -11.87 -18.30 13.33
CA LEU A 206 -12.47 -17.55 14.44
C LEU A 206 -13.26 -16.33 13.96
N TYR A 207 -12.76 -15.62 12.94
CA TYR A 207 -13.32 -14.33 12.52
C TYR A 207 -13.98 -14.41 11.15
N PRO A 208 -15.31 -14.18 11.06
CA PRO A 208 -16.03 -14.16 9.78
C PRO A 208 -15.49 -13.14 8.79
N THR A 209 -15.02 -11.98 9.27
CA THR A 209 -14.40 -10.93 8.43
C THR A 209 -13.16 -11.42 7.71
N ASP A 210 -12.36 -12.27 8.36
CA ASP A 210 -11.12 -12.79 7.77
C ASP A 210 -11.39 -13.82 6.67
N ARG A 211 -12.56 -14.48 6.69
CA ARG A 211 -13.02 -15.40 5.64
C ARG A 211 -13.34 -14.69 4.33
N LEU A 212 -13.64 -13.39 4.39
CA LEU A 212 -14.01 -12.59 3.22
C LEU A 212 -12.78 -12.11 2.43
N HIS A 213 -11.58 -12.25 2.98
CA HIS A 213 -10.36 -11.84 2.30
C HIS A 213 -10.10 -12.71 1.07
N ARG A 214 -10.11 -12.10 -0.12
CA ARG A 214 -10.01 -12.79 -1.41
C ARG A 214 -8.61 -13.24 -1.78
N MET A 215 -7.61 -12.46 -1.39
CA MET A 215 -6.18 -12.73 -1.63
C MET A 215 -5.40 -12.45 -0.33
N PRO A 216 -5.56 -13.26 0.71
CA PRO A 216 -4.93 -12.98 2.00
C PRO A 216 -3.41 -13.11 1.91
N ILE A 217 -2.72 -12.01 2.17
CA ILE A 217 -1.26 -11.93 2.30
C ILE A 217 -1.00 -11.44 3.73
N ILE A 218 -0.39 -12.28 4.54
CA ILE A 218 -0.37 -12.12 5.99
C ILE A 218 1.01 -11.60 6.43
N THR A 219 0.99 -10.55 7.25
CA THR A 219 2.22 -9.96 7.79
C THR A 219 2.96 -10.93 8.70
N PRO A 220 4.29 -11.07 8.57
CA PRO A 220 5.05 -12.05 9.34
C PRO A 220 5.34 -11.65 10.79
N ALA A 221 5.27 -10.36 11.13
CA ALA A 221 5.45 -9.89 12.49
C ALA A 221 4.16 -10.02 13.31
N TYR A 222 4.29 -10.33 14.60
CA TYR A 222 3.16 -10.35 15.52
C TYR A 222 2.67 -8.91 15.85
N PRO A 223 1.37 -8.65 15.88
CA PRO A 223 0.27 -9.53 15.51
C PRO A 223 0.11 -9.67 13.99
N SER A 224 0.00 -10.91 13.51
CA SER A 224 -0.16 -11.18 12.09
C SER A 224 -1.51 -10.67 11.57
N MET A 225 -1.47 -9.83 10.54
CA MET A 225 -2.63 -9.17 9.96
C MET A 225 -2.68 -9.39 8.45
N CYS A 226 -3.88 -9.32 7.86
CA CYS A 226 -4.02 -9.32 6.41
C CYS A 226 -3.71 -7.94 5.83
N ALA A 227 -2.68 -7.85 4.98
CA ALA A 227 -2.28 -6.61 4.31
C ALA A 227 -3.16 -6.27 3.07
N THR A 228 -4.08 -7.16 2.70
CA THR A 228 -4.81 -7.13 1.41
C THR A 228 -6.32 -7.25 1.58
N HIS A 229 -6.83 -6.83 2.73
CA HIS A 229 -8.27 -6.86 3.05
C HIS A 229 -9.13 -6.00 2.10
N ASN A 230 -8.50 -5.11 1.32
CA ASN A 230 -9.18 -4.22 0.39
C ASN A 230 -9.47 -4.85 -0.98
N VAL A 231 -8.91 -6.02 -1.29
CA VAL A 231 -9.08 -6.67 -2.59
C VAL A 231 -10.52 -7.05 -2.82
N THR A 232 -11.08 -6.60 -3.95
CA THR A 232 -12.44 -6.90 -4.42
C THR A 232 -12.42 -7.99 -5.49
N GLN A 233 -13.58 -8.43 -5.95
CA GLN A 233 -13.70 -9.39 -7.04
C GLN A 233 -13.08 -8.83 -8.33
N SER A 234 -13.42 -7.60 -8.68
CA SER A 234 -12.92 -6.94 -9.89
C SER A 234 -11.41 -6.72 -9.85
N THR A 235 -10.88 -6.23 -8.74
CA THR A 235 -9.42 -5.99 -8.64
C THR A 235 -8.62 -7.28 -8.61
N GLN A 236 -9.15 -8.35 -7.99
CA GLN A 236 -8.56 -9.69 -8.10
C GLN A 236 -8.54 -10.17 -9.55
N MET A 237 -9.65 -10.04 -10.28
CA MET A 237 -9.73 -10.44 -11.70
C MET A 237 -8.69 -9.70 -12.54
N VAL A 238 -8.56 -8.37 -12.36
CA VAL A 238 -7.57 -7.56 -13.08
C VAL A 238 -6.15 -8.01 -12.75
N MET A 239 -5.83 -8.26 -11.47
CA MET A 239 -4.50 -8.74 -11.08
C MET A 239 -4.19 -10.12 -11.67
N MET A 240 -5.16 -11.03 -11.70
CA MET A 240 -4.97 -12.34 -12.32
C MET A 240 -4.69 -12.25 -13.82
N GLN A 241 -5.38 -11.36 -14.55
CA GLN A 241 -5.08 -11.08 -15.97
C GLN A 241 -3.67 -10.51 -16.15
N GLU A 242 -3.21 -9.64 -15.24
CA GLU A 242 -1.86 -9.10 -15.29
C GLU A 242 -0.79 -10.13 -14.92
N PHE A 243 -1.07 -11.09 -14.04
CA PHE A 243 -0.18 -12.24 -13.81
C PHE A 243 -0.08 -13.13 -15.04
N GLU A 244 -1.20 -13.42 -15.71
CA GLU A 244 -1.24 -14.20 -16.96
C GLU A 244 -0.41 -13.55 -18.05
N ARG A 245 -0.63 -12.24 -18.32
CA ARG A 245 0.21 -11.46 -19.23
C ARG A 245 1.70 -11.51 -18.81
N GLY A 246 1.98 -11.42 -17.51
CA GLY A 246 3.35 -11.52 -16.99
C GLY A 246 4.00 -12.86 -17.34
N VAL A 247 3.29 -13.97 -17.20
CA VAL A 247 3.77 -15.31 -17.63
C VAL A 247 4.09 -15.32 -19.13
N GLU A 248 3.15 -14.88 -19.97
CA GLU A 248 3.34 -14.87 -21.44
C GLU A 248 4.57 -14.05 -21.85
N VAL A 249 4.77 -12.88 -21.27
CA VAL A 249 5.91 -12.01 -21.61
C VAL A 249 7.22 -12.62 -21.13
N VAL A 250 7.31 -13.10 -19.89
CA VAL A 250 8.57 -13.69 -19.39
C VAL A 250 8.94 -14.98 -20.11
N ASP A 251 7.97 -15.80 -20.51
CA ASP A 251 8.23 -16.99 -21.32
C ASP A 251 8.84 -16.59 -22.69
N ARG A 252 8.32 -15.54 -23.33
CA ARG A 252 8.89 -15.01 -24.59
C ARG A 252 10.28 -14.43 -24.39
N ILE A 253 10.55 -13.77 -23.25
CA ILE A 253 11.90 -13.26 -22.92
C ILE A 253 12.89 -14.42 -22.80
N PHE A 254 12.55 -15.48 -22.08
CA PHE A 254 13.43 -16.64 -21.93
C PHE A 254 13.64 -17.42 -23.23
N LEU A 255 12.70 -17.33 -24.18
CA LEU A 255 12.85 -17.87 -25.53
C LEU A 255 13.59 -16.93 -26.50
N GLY A 256 14.06 -15.76 -26.03
CA GLY A 256 14.71 -14.75 -26.86
C GLY A 256 13.78 -14.05 -27.85
N LYS A 257 12.46 -14.12 -27.65
CA LYS A 257 11.42 -13.56 -28.55
C LYS A 257 10.85 -12.22 -28.06
N ALA A 258 11.24 -11.76 -26.88
CA ALA A 258 10.81 -10.50 -26.29
C ALA A 258 11.94 -9.87 -25.49
N GLN A 259 11.80 -8.58 -25.18
CA GLN A 259 12.70 -7.83 -24.30
C GLN A 259 12.02 -7.54 -22.97
N TRP A 260 12.81 -7.27 -21.92
CA TRP A 260 12.29 -6.94 -20.60
C TRP A 260 11.37 -5.71 -20.60
N ASP A 261 11.56 -4.75 -21.50
CA ASP A 261 10.75 -3.54 -21.64
C ASP A 261 9.27 -3.86 -21.89
N GLU A 262 8.95 -4.95 -22.58
CA GLU A 262 7.58 -5.39 -22.81
C GLU A 262 6.85 -5.71 -21.48
N LEU A 263 7.57 -6.21 -20.47
CA LEU A 263 6.98 -6.49 -19.16
C LEU A 263 6.44 -5.21 -18.52
N TRP A 264 7.15 -4.10 -18.70
CA TRP A 264 6.84 -2.80 -18.11
C TRP A 264 6.09 -1.83 -19.02
N GLU A 265 5.51 -2.30 -20.11
CA GLU A 265 4.61 -1.49 -20.91
C GLU A 265 3.49 -0.90 -20.05
N LYS A 266 3.17 0.37 -20.28
CA LYS A 266 2.07 1.04 -19.57
C LYS A 266 0.74 0.38 -19.91
N HIS A 267 -0.12 0.24 -18.91
CA HIS A 267 -1.48 -0.22 -19.11
C HIS A 267 -2.27 0.80 -19.95
N ASP A 268 -2.94 0.30 -20.98
CA ASP A 268 -3.80 1.12 -21.85
C ASP A 268 -5.25 1.08 -21.34
N PHE A 269 -5.49 1.73 -20.21
CA PHE A 269 -6.77 1.71 -19.51
C PHE A 269 -7.90 2.26 -20.37
N PHE A 270 -7.67 3.40 -21.04
CA PHE A 270 -8.72 4.13 -21.75
C PHE A 270 -9.11 3.53 -23.13
N HIS A 271 -8.45 2.47 -23.57
CA HIS A 271 -8.82 1.70 -24.76
C HIS A 271 -9.28 0.27 -24.43
N LYS A 272 -9.16 -0.14 -23.15
CA LYS A 272 -9.46 -1.52 -22.75
C LYS A 272 -10.96 -1.80 -22.63
N TYR A 273 -11.78 -0.82 -22.23
CA TYR A 273 -13.18 -1.02 -21.90
C TYR A 273 -14.10 -0.27 -22.83
N LYS A 274 -15.35 -0.77 -22.95
CA LYS A 274 -16.40 -0.13 -23.74
C LYS A 274 -17.08 1.02 -22.99
N TYR A 275 -17.15 0.93 -21.67
CA TYR A 275 -17.86 1.89 -20.82
C TYR A 275 -16.93 2.38 -19.71
N TYR A 276 -17.01 3.67 -19.43
CA TYR A 276 -16.27 4.34 -18.38
C TYR A 276 -17.21 5.14 -17.50
N LEU A 277 -16.94 5.13 -16.20
CA LEU A 277 -17.61 5.98 -15.23
C LEU A 277 -16.59 7.01 -14.75
N GLN A 278 -16.88 8.27 -14.96
CA GLN A 278 -16.06 9.37 -14.45
C GLN A 278 -16.59 9.78 -13.07
N VAL A 279 -15.70 9.85 -12.08
CA VAL A 279 -16.01 10.37 -10.75
C VAL A 279 -15.33 11.72 -10.61
N ILE A 280 -16.13 12.78 -10.48
CA ILE A 280 -15.65 14.15 -10.35
C ILE A 280 -15.77 14.58 -8.89
N ALA A 281 -14.66 15.09 -8.34
CA ALA A 281 -14.60 15.70 -7.03
C ALA A 281 -14.16 17.15 -7.20
N SER A 282 -15.04 18.10 -6.93
CA SER A 282 -14.78 19.53 -7.10
C SER A 282 -15.03 20.31 -5.83
N SER A 283 -14.32 21.40 -5.63
CA SER A 283 -14.51 22.34 -4.51
C SER A 283 -14.09 23.75 -4.88
N GLY A 284 -14.50 24.73 -4.09
CA GLY A 284 -14.23 26.14 -4.33
C GLY A 284 -12.84 26.63 -3.85
N SER A 285 -12.01 25.78 -3.25
CA SER A 285 -10.66 26.16 -2.80
C SER A 285 -9.70 24.96 -2.81
N ALA A 286 -8.40 25.24 -2.97
CA ALA A 286 -7.36 24.20 -3.01
C ALA A 286 -7.31 23.36 -1.72
N ASP A 287 -7.44 24.00 -0.54
CA ASP A 287 -7.39 23.29 0.75
C ASP A 287 -8.60 22.36 0.95
N LEU A 288 -9.78 22.80 0.54
CA LEU A 288 -10.99 21.96 0.56
C LEU A 288 -10.91 20.86 -0.48
N GLN A 289 -10.34 21.15 -1.67
CA GLN A 289 -10.15 20.16 -2.73
C GLN A 289 -9.26 19.01 -2.25
N LEU A 290 -8.13 19.31 -1.62
CA LEU A 290 -7.23 18.26 -1.11
C LEU A 290 -7.92 17.30 -0.12
N LYS A 291 -8.72 17.85 0.79
CA LYS A 291 -9.50 17.06 1.77
C LYS A 291 -10.62 16.27 1.10
N TRP A 292 -11.30 16.90 0.16
CA TRP A 292 -12.44 16.27 -0.54
C TRP A 292 -11.97 15.17 -1.49
N GLU A 293 -10.93 15.42 -2.29
CA GLU A 293 -10.29 14.43 -3.16
C GLU A 293 -9.86 13.19 -2.37
N GLY A 294 -9.12 13.37 -1.26
CA GLY A 294 -8.72 12.26 -0.40
C GLY A 294 -9.90 11.49 0.18
N THR A 295 -11.02 12.17 0.50
CA THR A 295 -12.25 11.52 0.98
C THR A 295 -12.87 10.68 -0.13
N VAL A 296 -13.00 11.22 -1.34
CA VAL A 296 -13.57 10.52 -2.50
C VAL A 296 -12.69 9.33 -2.87
N GLU A 297 -11.37 9.53 -3.00
CA GLU A 297 -10.42 8.47 -3.32
C GLU A 297 -10.52 7.29 -2.35
N SER A 298 -10.57 7.57 -1.05
CA SER A 298 -10.71 6.54 -0.02
C SER A 298 -12.00 5.72 -0.14
N ARG A 299 -13.02 6.26 -0.83
CA ARG A 299 -14.37 5.66 -0.99
C ARG A 299 -14.64 5.06 -2.36
N ILE A 300 -13.79 5.27 -3.36
CA ILE A 300 -13.95 4.68 -4.70
C ILE A 300 -14.08 3.16 -4.61
N ARG A 301 -13.32 2.51 -3.72
CA ARG A 301 -13.45 1.07 -3.50
C ARG A 301 -14.87 0.65 -3.09
N GLN A 302 -15.57 1.45 -2.28
CA GLN A 302 -16.96 1.15 -1.89
C GLN A 302 -17.89 1.24 -3.09
N LEU A 303 -17.66 2.19 -4.00
CA LEU A 303 -18.38 2.27 -5.27
C LEU A 303 -18.14 1.01 -6.10
N VAL A 304 -16.89 0.58 -6.26
CA VAL A 304 -16.54 -0.67 -6.95
C VAL A 304 -17.31 -1.86 -6.37
N MET A 305 -17.30 -2.03 -5.04
CA MET A 305 -18.01 -3.11 -4.36
C MET A 305 -19.52 -3.06 -4.59
N LYS A 306 -20.12 -1.87 -4.69
CA LYS A 306 -21.56 -1.72 -5.01
C LYS A 306 -21.85 -2.03 -6.48
N LEU A 307 -20.96 -1.65 -7.39
CA LEU A 307 -21.08 -1.99 -8.81
C LEU A 307 -20.98 -3.50 -9.04
N GLU A 308 -20.16 -4.20 -8.28
CA GLU A 308 -20.05 -5.67 -8.33
C GLU A 308 -21.34 -6.41 -7.95
N LEU A 309 -22.30 -5.74 -7.29
CA LEU A 309 -23.62 -6.30 -7.01
C LEU A 309 -24.58 -6.27 -8.22
N VAL A 310 -24.21 -5.58 -9.30
CA VAL A 310 -25.00 -5.52 -10.52
C VAL A 310 -24.80 -6.81 -11.34
N PRO A 311 -25.84 -7.67 -11.51
CA PRO A 311 -25.66 -9.02 -12.06
C PRO A 311 -25.10 -9.07 -13.49
N THR A 312 -25.30 -8.00 -14.26
CA THR A 312 -24.84 -7.91 -15.66
C THR A 312 -23.43 -7.31 -15.81
N LEU A 313 -22.83 -6.84 -14.72
CA LEU A 313 -21.50 -6.26 -14.72
C LEU A 313 -20.45 -7.35 -14.47
N LEU A 314 -19.56 -7.54 -15.41
CA LEU A 314 -18.48 -8.54 -15.28
C LEU A 314 -17.33 -8.05 -14.40
N CYS A 315 -16.96 -6.77 -14.53
CA CYS A 315 -15.83 -6.18 -13.84
C CYS A 315 -15.99 -4.66 -13.73
N ALA A 316 -15.69 -4.11 -12.57
CA ALA A 316 -15.54 -2.68 -12.32
C ALA A 316 -14.06 -2.36 -12.00
N HIS A 317 -13.28 -1.97 -13.01
CA HIS A 317 -11.85 -1.70 -12.88
C HIS A 317 -11.62 -0.24 -12.45
N PRO A 318 -11.17 0.02 -11.20
CA PRO A 318 -10.81 1.37 -10.79
C PRO A 318 -9.48 1.79 -11.39
N PHE A 319 -9.40 3.00 -11.97
CA PHE A 319 -8.13 3.59 -12.39
C PHE A 319 -7.45 4.24 -11.18
N ILE A 320 -6.14 3.98 -11.03
CA ILE A 320 -5.41 4.32 -9.80
C ILE A 320 -4.88 5.76 -9.74
N LYS A 321 -5.08 6.56 -10.78
CA LYS A 321 -4.60 7.95 -10.85
C LYS A 321 -5.78 8.89 -11.01
N GLY A 322 -5.75 9.99 -10.26
CA GLY A 322 -6.59 11.16 -10.49
C GLY A 322 -6.02 12.06 -11.59
N PHE A 323 -6.88 12.92 -12.12
CA PHE A 323 -6.52 14.00 -13.04
C PHE A 323 -6.99 15.30 -12.44
N ASN A 324 -6.08 16.22 -12.19
CA ASN A 324 -6.40 17.53 -11.62
C ASN A 324 -6.62 18.54 -12.75
N GLN A 325 -7.71 19.28 -12.64
CA GLN A 325 -8.05 20.38 -13.52
C GLN A 325 -8.44 21.59 -12.68
N GLU A 326 -7.86 22.71 -12.98
CA GLU A 326 -8.21 24.01 -12.37
C GLU A 326 -8.93 24.86 -13.41
N SER A 327 -10.05 25.48 -12.99
CA SER A 327 -10.84 26.38 -13.84
C SER A 327 -11.22 27.60 -13.02
N VAL A 328 -11.11 28.77 -13.62
CA VAL A 328 -11.58 30.00 -13.01
C VAL A 328 -13.05 30.20 -13.35
N CYS A 329 -13.91 30.15 -12.35
CA CYS A 329 -15.34 30.42 -12.50
C CYS A 329 -15.61 31.90 -12.19
N HIS A 330 -16.29 32.61 -13.08
CA HIS A 330 -16.71 33.98 -12.88
C HIS A 330 -18.14 34.11 -12.38
N THR A 331 -18.95 33.04 -12.55
CA THR A 331 -20.33 32.94 -12.08
C THR A 331 -20.60 31.58 -11.47
N ASP A 332 -21.68 31.47 -10.67
CA ASP A 332 -22.12 30.16 -10.12
C ASP A 332 -22.52 29.19 -11.24
N GLU A 333 -23.01 29.69 -12.36
CA GLU A 333 -23.35 28.87 -13.53
C GLU A 333 -22.11 28.28 -14.20
N ASP A 334 -21.02 29.03 -14.29
CA ASP A 334 -19.73 28.52 -14.78
C ASP A 334 -19.22 27.38 -13.89
N CYS A 335 -19.33 27.52 -12.56
CA CYS A 335 -18.96 26.47 -11.63
C CYS A 335 -19.77 25.20 -11.84
N LEU A 336 -21.07 25.31 -12.10
CA LEU A 336 -21.95 24.16 -12.39
C LEU A 336 -21.60 23.49 -13.72
N LEU A 337 -21.22 24.25 -14.75
CA LEU A 337 -20.78 23.72 -16.05
C LEU A 337 -19.52 22.87 -15.93
N TYR A 338 -18.55 23.28 -15.10
CA TYR A 338 -17.29 22.54 -14.89
C TYR A 338 -17.44 21.35 -13.92
N THR A 339 -18.51 21.32 -13.13
CA THR A 339 -18.77 20.26 -12.13
C THR A 339 -19.85 19.27 -12.56
N SER A 340 -20.64 19.59 -13.60
CA SER A 340 -21.64 18.69 -14.14
C SER A 340 -21.06 17.78 -15.21
N PRO A 341 -21.39 16.47 -15.22
CA PRO A 341 -20.99 15.58 -16.30
C PRO A 341 -21.62 16.06 -17.62
N SER A 342 -20.80 16.12 -18.67
CA SER A 342 -21.29 16.44 -20.00
C SER A 342 -22.29 15.38 -20.45
N PRO A 343 -23.47 15.75 -20.98
CA PRO A 343 -24.45 14.78 -21.51
C PRO A 343 -24.01 14.12 -22.84
N ARG A 344 -22.77 14.36 -23.29
CA ARG A 344 -22.29 13.92 -24.59
C ARG A 344 -21.17 12.89 -24.55
N ASP A 345 -20.66 12.49 -23.39
CA ASP A 345 -19.58 11.52 -23.25
C ASP A 345 -20.09 10.15 -22.83
#